data_d1081d2308f393926f51d22c3f324674
#
_entry.id   d1081d2308f393926f51d22c3f324674
#
_cell.length_a   1.000
_cell.length_b   1.000
_cell.length_c   1.000
_cell.angle_alpha   90.00
_cell.angle_beta   90.00
_cell.angle_gamma   90.00
#
_symmetry.space_group_name_H-M   'P 1'
#
loop_
_entity.id
_entity.type
_entity.pdbx_description
1 polymer ?
#
loop_
_entity_poly.entity_id
_entity_poly.type
_entity_poly.pdbx_seq_one_letter_code
_entity_poly.pdbx_strand_id
1 'polypeptide(L)'
;MRPPFCPFLARSRGGMIGHRGAHMARETLASRERVLRALDHTMPDRVPIDLGGFQTGIHRKAYEALLRHLGLTEEIIIMDPVQQLARPSEQILQRFHVDTRYLGAHAPDSFAGGISKTTRGGKQWHDLRDEFGVVWSMPADQMLFMDISHHPLAEATTQDISRYPFPAGNDPTRFTGVREQALTMRGSSDAAICTAIGGVVYETCWYMRGLERWFMDMLENPGFCEALLDRILEYWLGFYDGFLGEVGDLVDVVMIGDDLAGQNGPLFSPAFYRKIVKPRQKALVQHIKTLTRARIWYHTCGSCVEYIPDLIDNGADILNPVQISAKDMDPRSLKERFGARITFWGGGIDAQRILPFGSPREVRDEVHRNLDIFKTGGGYVFNNVHNIQHGVPAENIVALFDAAYEFGFSS
;
A
#
# COMPACT_ATOMS: atom_id res chain seq x y z
N MET A 1 26.87 -13.54 -3.75
CA MET A 1 26.74 -14.22 -5.07
C MET A 1 25.48 -13.68 -5.72
N ARG A 2 25.61 -12.93 -6.80
CA ARG A 2 24.50 -12.38 -7.57
C ARG A 2 23.85 -13.51 -8.38
N PRO A 3 22.50 -13.61 -8.47
CA PRO A 3 21.88 -14.49 -9.46
C PRO A 3 21.94 -13.84 -10.85
N PRO A 4 22.11 -14.61 -11.91
CA PRO A 4 22.30 -14.08 -13.27
C PRO A 4 20.98 -13.69 -13.92
N PHE A 5 21.03 -12.62 -14.70
CA PHE A 5 20.05 -12.27 -15.72
C PHE A 5 19.83 -13.42 -16.71
N CYS A 6 18.60 -13.77 -16.98
CA CYS A 6 18.26 -14.69 -18.06
C CYS A 6 17.25 -14.04 -19.01
N PRO A 7 17.56 -13.90 -20.31
CA PRO A 7 16.61 -13.50 -21.32
C PRO A 7 16.01 -14.75 -21.98
N PHE A 8 14.72 -14.97 -21.87
CA PHE A 8 14.05 -15.92 -22.74
C PHE A 8 12.73 -15.33 -23.29
N LEU A 9 12.81 -14.98 -24.56
CA LEU A 9 11.67 -14.89 -25.46
C LEU A 9 11.29 -16.29 -25.91
N ALA A 10 10.21 -16.86 -25.41
CA ALA A 10 9.58 -18.04 -25.98
C ALA A 10 8.15 -17.70 -26.39
N ARG A 11 7.92 -17.67 -27.70
CA ARG A 11 6.58 -17.62 -28.30
C ARG A 11 5.92 -18.98 -28.12
N SER A 12 4.87 -19.10 -27.32
CA SER A 12 3.94 -20.22 -27.36
C SER A 12 2.60 -19.75 -27.96
N ARG A 13 2.24 -20.30 -29.08
CA ARG A 13 0.88 -20.21 -29.66
C ARG A 13 0.00 -21.20 -28.89
N GLY A 14 -0.91 -20.66 -28.06
CA GLY A 14 -1.99 -21.42 -27.44
C GLY A 14 -3.32 -20.69 -27.66
N GLY A 15 -4.30 -21.41 -28.21
CA GLY A 15 -5.56 -20.86 -28.70
C GLY A 15 -6.38 -20.14 -27.64
N MET A 16 -6.77 -18.92 -27.94
CA MET A 16 -7.70 -18.10 -27.18
C MET A 16 -9.13 -18.36 -27.65
N ILE A 17 -9.94 -18.89 -26.74
CA ILE A 17 -11.40 -19.02 -26.91
C ILE A 17 -12.00 -17.61 -26.71
N GLY A 18 -12.79 -17.20 -27.70
CA GLY A 18 -13.29 -15.86 -27.87
C GLY A 18 -14.28 -15.37 -26.81
N HIS A 19 -13.91 -14.29 -26.13
CA HIS A 19 -14.79 -13.30 -25.53
C HIS A 19 -14.18 -11.88 -25.58
N ARG A 20 -13.09 -11.67 -26.34
CA ARG A 20 -12.35 -10.40 -26.39
C ARG A 20 -13.00 -9.30 -27.25
N GLY A 21 -13.98 -9.62 -28.09
CA GLY A 21 -14.42 -8.68 -29.14
C GLY A 21 -15.36 -7.56 -28.71
N ALA A 22 -16.18 -7.76 -27.67
CA ALA A 22 -17.22 -6.79 -27.31
C ALA A 22 -16.83 -5.79 -26.22
N HIS A 23 -15.85 -6.13 -25.36
CA HIS A 23 -15.43 -5.26 -24.25
C HIS A 23 -14.30 -4.28 -24.62
N MET A 24 -13.39 -4.63 -25.52
CA MET A 24 -12.32 -3.72 -25.95
C MET A 24 -12.81 -2.45 -26.66
N ALA A 25 -14.04 -2.46 -27.23
CA ALA A 25 -14.66 -1.29 -27.86
C ALA A 25 -15.14 -0.22 -26.85
N ARG A 26 -15.15 -0.52 -25.52
CA ARG A 26 -15.58 0.42 -24.48
C ARG A 26 -14.43 1.19 -23.85
N GLU A 27 -13.23 0.63 -23.81
CA GLU A 27 -12.04 1.32 -23.29
C GLU A 27 -11.49 2.27 -24.37
N THR A 28 -11.38 3.54 -24.03
CA THR A 28 -10.92 4.61 -24.92
C THR A 28 -9.68 5.32 -24.42
N LEU A 29 -9.30 5.07 -23.14
CA LEU A 29 -8.16 5.66 -22.49
C LEU A 29 -7.06 4.62 -22.20
N ALA A 30 -5.81 5.08 -22.24
CA ALA A 30 -4.70 4.32 -21.69
C ALA A 30 -4.82 4.22 -20.15
N SER A 31 -4.28 3.18 -19.55
CA SER A 31 -4.39 2.93 -18.10
C SER A 31 -3.90 4.12 -17.27
N ARG A 32 -2.74 4.69 -17.59
CA ARG A 32 -2.21 5.88 -16.92
C ARG A 32 -3.15 7.08 -17.03
N GLU A 33 -3.64 7.35 -18.24
CA GLU A 33 -4.57 8.47 -18.46
C GLU A 33 -5.86 8.29 -17.66
N ARG A 34 -6.39 7.06 -17.60
CA ARG A 34 -7.56 6.70 -16.81
C ARG A 34 -7.35 7.00 -15.32
N VAL A 35 -6.19 6.58 -14.77
CA VAL A 35 -5.84 6.89 -13.37
C VAL A 35 -5.74 8.39 -13.16
N LEU A 36 -4.98 9.11 -13.97
CA LEU A 36 -4.79 10.56 -13.81
C LEU A 36 -6.11 11.33 -13.90
N ARG A 37 -7.01 10.97 -14.82
CA ARG A 37 -8.35 11.59 -14.88
C ARG A 37 -9.14 11.36 -13.60
N ALA A 38 -9.11 10.14 -13.06
CA ALA A 38 -9.77 9.86 -11.80
C ALA A 38 -9.21 10.72 -10.67
N LEU A 39 -7.86 10.87 -10.60
CA LEU A 39 -7.18 11.71 -9.61
C LEU A 39 -7.45 13.21 -9.78
N ASP A 40 -7.77 13.65 -11.00
CA ASP A 40 -8.17 15.03 -11.32
C ASP A 40 -9.68 15.25 -11.16
N HIS A 41 -10.39 14.35 -10.50
CA HIS A 41 -11.86 14.40 -10.31
C HIS A 41 -12.62 14.55 -11.63
N THR A 42 -12.09 13.95 -12.69
CA THR A 42 -12.71 13.90 -14.02
C THR A 42 -13.11 12.46 -14.32
N MET A 43 -14.30 12.27 -14.87
CA MET A 43 -14.79 10.93 -15.20
C MET A 43 -13.91 10.27 -16.26
N PRO A 44 -13.29 9.12 -15.98
CA PRO A 44 -12.62 8.29 -17.00
C PRO A 44 -13.67 7.44 -17.77
N ASP A 45 -13.22 6.73 -18.78
CA ASP A 45 -14.06 5.77 -19.54
C ASP A 45 -14.59 4.62 -18.65
N ARG A 46 -13.79 4.18 -17.70
CA ARG A 46 -14.16 3.32 -16.56
C ARG A 46 -13.37 3.69 -15.30
N VAL A 47 -13.85 3.23 -14.18
CA VAL A 47 -13.09 3.33 -12.91
C VAL A 47 -11.74 2.61 -13.06
N PRO A 48 -10.61 3.24 -12.71
CA PRO A 48 -9.32 2.56 -12.66
C PRO A 48 -9.34 1.44 -11.61
N ILE A 49 -8.64 0.34 -11.91
CA ILE A 49 -8.53 -0.83 -11.03
C ILE A 49 -7.09 -0.96 -10.56
N ASP A 50 -6.90 -1.21 -9.27
CA ASP A 50 -5.61 -1.40 -8.66
C ASP A 50 -5.47 -2.74 -7.95
N LEU A 51 -4.29 -3.35 -8.09
CA LEU A 51 -3.82 -4.55 -7.38
C LEU A 51 -2.30 -4.62 -7.45
N GLY A 52 -1.65 -4.98 -6.35
CA GLY A 52 -0.23 -5.35 -6.36
C GLY A 52 0.69 -4.41 -5.58
N GLY A 53 0.16 -3.40 -4.86
CA GLY A 53 0.91 -2.61 -3.89
C GLY A 53 1.05 -3.29 -2.53
N PHE A 54 1.83 -2.70 -1.64
CA PHE A 54 2.02 -3.21 -0.27
C PHE A 54 0.74 -3.10 0.59
N GLN A 55 -0.17 -2.18 0.24
CA GLN A 55 -1.47 -1.96 0.89
C GLN A 55 -2.65 -2.33 0.00
N THR A 56 -2.39 -2.79 -1.21
CA THR A 56 -3.40 -3.18 -2.20
C THR A 56 -3.04 -4.50 -2.87
N GLY A 57 -2.29 -5.33 -2.15
CA GLY A 57 -1.73 -6.57 -2.63
C GLY A 57 -2.58 -7.80 -2.33
N ILE A 58 -1.95 -8.95 -2.44
CA ILE A 58 -2.56 -10.25 -2.21
C ILE A 58 -1.62 -11.16 -1.42
N HIS A 59 -2.12 -11.76 -0.35
CA HIS A 59 -1.37 -12.73 0.43
C HIS A 59 -1.01 -13.97 -0.41
N ARG A 60 0.21 -14.50 -0.26
CA ARG A 60 0.73 -15.62 -1.05
C ARG A 60 -0.22 -16.83 -1.13
N LYS A 61 -0.88 -17.20 -0.01
CA LYS A 61 -1.81 -18.35 0.00
C LYS A 61 -3.09 -18.08 -0.78
N ALA A 62 -3.59 -16.84 -0.77
CA ALA A 62 -4.72 -16.44 -1.60
C ALA A 62 -4.31 -16.41 -3.09
N TYR A 63 -3.09 -15.94 -3.37
CA TYR A 63 -2.54 -15.93 -4.72
C TYR A 63 -2.32 -17.34 -5.28
N GLU A 64 -1.77 -18.26 -4.47
CA GLU A 64 -1.66 -19.69 -4.81
C GLU A 64 -3.04 -20.31 -5.15
N ALA A 65 -4.06 -20.00 -4.35
CA ALA A 65 -5.43 -20.47 -4.60
C ALA A 65 -6.02 -19.87 -5.87
N LEU A 66 -5.77 -18.58 -6.12
CA LEU A 66 -6.20 -17.88 -7.34
C LEU A 66 -5.56 -18.49 -8.59
N LEU A 67 -4.24 -18.72 -8.58
CA LEU A 67 -3.54 -19.35 -9.71
C LEU A 67 -4.11 -20.73 -10.03
N ARG A 68 -4.32 -21.57 -9.01
CA ARG A 68 -4.95 -22.90 -9.19
C ARG A 68 -6.35 -22.79 -9.78
N HIS A 69 -7.16 -21.86 -9.30
CA HIS A 69 -8.52 -21.63 -9.79
C HIS A 69 -8.53 -21.18 -11.26
N LEU A 70 -7.55 -20.37 -11.67
CA LEU A 70 -7.39 -19.91 -13.04
C LEU A 70 -6.66 -20.92 -13.96
N GLY A 71 -6.20 -22.05 -13.42
CA GLY A 71 -5.42 -23.04 -14.18
C GLY A 71 -4.04 -22.55 -14.58
N LEU A 72 -3.46 -21.62 -13.81
CA LEU A 72 -2.15 -21.02 -14.05
C LEU A 72 -1.07 -21.63 -13.15
N THR A 73 0.14 -21.74 -13.68
CA THR A 73 1.34 -22.18 -12.94
C THR A 73 2.44 -21.17 -13.15
N GLU A 74 2.92 -20.57 -12.07
CA GLU A 74 4.04 -19.62 -12.08
C GLU A 74 4.79 -19.67 -10.75
N GLU A 75 6.02 -19.15 -10.74
CA GLU A 75 6.79 -18.95 -9.51
C GLU A 75 6.21 -17.79 -8.71
N ILE A 76 5.96 -18.00 -7.42
CA ILE A 76 5.44 -16.94 -6.53
C ILE A 76 6.59 -16.17 -5.92
N ILE A 77 6.72 -14.91 -6.30
CA ILE A 77 7.70 -13.99 -5.76
C ILE A 77 7.07 -13.28 -4.57
N ILE A 78 7.68 -13.37 -3.39
CA ILE A 78 7.27 -12.62 -2.21
C ILE A 78 7.86 -11.22 -2.29
N MET A 79 7.01 -10.21 -2.37
CA MET A 79 7.43 -8.80 -2.38
C MET A 79 7.48 -8.17 -0.98
N ASP A 80 6.65 -8.66 -0.05
CA ASP A 80 6.64 -8.24 1.35
C ASP A 80 6.70 -9.49 2.25
N PRO A 81 7.85 -9.74 2.89
CA PRO A 81 8.01 -10.88 3.77
C PRO A 81 7.27 -10.74 5.12
N VAL A 82 6.96 -9.52 5.56
CA VAL A 82 6.23 -9.27 6.82
C VAL A 82 4.78 -9.67 6.66
N GLN A 83 4.11 -9.16 5.64
CA GLN A 83 2.71 -9.46 5.35
C GLN A 83 2.52 -10.70 4.45
N GLN A 84 3.61 -11.35 4.02
CA GLN A 84 3.59 -12.49 3.11
C GLN A 84 2.86 -12.20 1.78
N LEU A 85 3.06 -11.00 1.22
CA LEU A 85 2.42 -10.60 -0.02
C LEU A 85 3.16 -11.16 -1.23
N ALA A 86 2.41 -11.75 -2.14
CA ALA A 86 2.90 -12.15 -3.46
C ALA A 86 2.91 -10.94 -4.41
N ARG A 87 3.89 -10.90 -5.30
CA ARG A 87 3.88 -10.00 -6.45
C ARG A 87 3.01 -10.62 -7.55
N PRO A 88 1.87 -10.03 -7.90
CA PRO A 88 1.07 -10.52 -9.02
C PRO A 88 1.85 -10.46 -10.33
N SER A 89 1.74 -11.49 -11.15
CA SER A 89 2.35 -11.51 -12.48
C SER A 89 1.64 -10.56 -13.43
N GLU A 90 2.32 -10.17 -14.50
CA GLU A 90 1.73 -9.34 -15.55
C GLU A 90 0.48 -10.00 -16.17
N GLN A 91 0.45 -11.34 -16.24
CA GLN A 91 -0.71 -12.09 -16.72
C GLN A 91 -1.93 -11.89 -15.82
N ILE A 92 -1.76 -11.89 -14.50
CA ILE A 92 -2.83 -11.64 -13.53
C ILE A 92 -3.27 -10.17 -13.56
N LEU A 93 -2.32 -9.23 -13.63
CA LEU A 93 -2.63 -7.81 -13.73
C LEU A 93 -3.46 -7.49 -14.99
N GLN A 94 -3.09 -8.07 -16.13
CA GLN A 94 -3.85 -7.96 -17.39
C GLN A 94 -5.21 -8.65 -17.32
N ARG A 95 -5.29 -9.85 -16.70
CA ARG A 95 -6.56 -10.57 -16.52
C ARG A 95 -7.59 -9.75 -15.74
N PHE A 96 -7.13 -8.97 -14.77
CA PHE A 96 -7.99 -8.14 -13.94
C PHE A 96 -8.03 -6.67 -14.35
N HIS A 97 -7.51 -6.33 -15.52
CA HIS A 97 -7.51 -4.96 -16.07
C HIS A 97 -6.90 -3.91 -15.12
N VAL A 98 -5.81 -4.29 -14.44
CA VAL A 98 -5.15 -3.44 -13.47
C VAL A 98 -4.40 -2.30 -14.16
N ASP A 99 -4.68 -1.06 -13.72
CA ASP A 99 -4.18 0.17 -14.33
C ASP A 99 -2.90 0.72 -13.68
N THR A 100 -2.38 0.04 -12.65
CA THR A 100 -1.25 0.49 -11.84
C THR A 100 -0.09 -0.48 -11.85
N ARG A 101 1.14 0.03 -11.63
CA ARG A 101 2.35 -0.76 -11.37
C ARG A 101 3.13 -0.09 -10.25
N TYR A 102 3.92 -0.88 -9.53
CA TYR A 102 4.60 -0.43 -8.31
C TYR A 102 6.11 -0.45 -8.45
N LEU A 103 6.74 0.66 -8.03
CA LEU A 103 8.18 0.87 -8.04
C LEU A 103 8.66 1.16 -6.61
N GLY A 104 9.73 0.50 -6.18
CA GLY A 104 10.33 0.72 -4.86
C GLY A 104 11.82 0.85 -4.90
N ALA A 105 12.40 1.44 -3.85
CA ALA A 105 13.83 1.41 -3.59
C ALA A 105 14.26 0.07 -3.00
N HIS A 106 15.56 -0.18 -2.96
CA HIS A 106 16.16 -1.36 -2.34
C HIS A 106 16.57 -1.08 -0.89
N ALA A 107 16.87 -2.14 -0.13
CA ALA A 107 17.64 -1.97 1.11
C ALA A 107 19.06 -1.50 0.74
N PRO A 108 19.71 -0.69 1.59
CA PRO A 108 21.08 -0.23 1.28
C PRO A 108 22.07 -1.39 1.35
N ASP A 109 23.16 -1.34 0.56
CA ASP A 109 24.20 -2.37 0.55
C ASP A 109 24.87 -2.54 1.92
N SER A 110 24.85 -1.50 2.75
CA SER A 110 25.34 -1.52 4.14
C SER A 110 24.48 -2.36 5.10
N PHE A 111 23.23 -2.67 4.70
CA PHE A 111 22.29 -3.43 5.50
C PHE A 111 22.29 -4.92 5.08
N ALA A 112 22.89 -5.75 5.92
CA ALA A 112 22.85 -7.22 5.75
C ALA A 112 21.52 -7.78 6.28
N GLY A 113 20.40 -7.36 5.69
CA GLY A 113 19.07 -7.86 6.02
C GLY A 113 18.83 -9.26 5.46
N GLY A 114 17.83 -9.94 6.01
CA GLY A 114 17.41 -11.26 5.55
C GLY A 114 16.63 -12.02 6.60
N ILE A 115 15.93 -13.06 6.16
CA ILE A 115 15.19 -13.93 7.06
C ILE A 115 16.17 -14.96 7.65
N SER A 116 16.33 -14.91 8.97
CA SER A 116 17.06 -15.93 9.75
C SER A 116 16.09 -16.98 10.30
N LYS A 117 16.61 -18.17 10.59
CA LYS A 117 15.84 -19.25 11.24
C LYS A 117 16.32 -19.41 12.67
N THR A 118 15.39 -19.38 13.61
CA THR A 118 15.67 -19.56 15.05
C THR A 118 14.79 -20.67 15.63
N THR A 119 15.17 -21.19 16.80
CA THR A 119 14.36 -22.16 17.52
C THR A 119 14.00 -21.63 18.89
N ARG A 120 12.68 -21.52 19.18
CA ARG A 120 12.17 -21.05 20.46
C ARG A 120 11.13 -22.05 20.98
N GLY A 121 11.33 -22.55 22.21
CA GLY A 121 10.43 -23.54 22.79
C GLY A 121 10.22 -24.80 21.94
N GLY A 122 11.27 -25.26 21.24
CA GLY A 122 11.20 -26.42 20.34
C GLY A 122 10.52 -26.16 18.98
N LYS A 123 10.03 -24.95 18.71
CA LYS A 123 9.43 -24.55 17.42
C LYS A 123 10.40 -23.75 16.58
N GLN A 124 10.34 -23.94 15.27
CA GLN A 124 11.11 -23.14 14.31
C GLN A 124 10.40 -21.81 14.04
N TRP A 125 11.17 -20.75 13.98
CA TRP A 125 10.72 -19.37 13.69
C TRP A 125 11.51 -18.80 12.52
N HIS A 126 10.87 -17.91 11.79
CA HIS A 126 11.52 -16.99 10.84
C HIS A 126 11.59 -15.61 11.48
N ASP A 127 12.79 -15.04 11.58
CA ASP A 127 13.03 -13.71 12.10
C ASP A 127 13.60 -12.83 10.99
N LEU A 128 13.05 -11.63 10.85
CA LEU A 128 13.53 -10.58 9.98
C LEU A 128 13.89 -9.37 10.85
N ARG A 129 15.15 -8.95 10.84
CA ARG A 129 15.54 -7.66 11.43
C ARG A 129 15.48 -6.62 10.33
N ASP A 130 14.76 -5.52 10.56
CA ASP A 130 14.76 -4.37 9.66
C ASP A 130 15.94 -3.42 9.96
N GLU A 131 16.10 -2.41 9.12
CA GLU A 131 17.19 -1.45 9.22
C GLU A 131 17.10 -0.52 10.46
N PHE A 132 15.92 -0.36 11.03
CA PHE A 132 15.70 0.33 12.30
C PHE A 132 15.99 -0.55 13.52
N GLY A 133 16.37 -1.81 13.32
CA GLY A 133 16.68 -2.76 14.38
C GLY A 133 15.47 -3.46 14.99
N VAL A 134 14.26 -3.21 14.48
CA VAL A 134 13.05 -3.95 14.87
C VAL A 134 13.17 -5.40 14.39
N VAL A 135 12.78 -6.37 15.21
CA VAL A 135 12.75 -7.77 14.80
C VAL A 135 11.31 -8.24 14.63
N TRP A 136 11.01 -8.67 13.43
CA TRP A 136 9.75 -9.27 13.02
C TRP A 136 9.87 -10.78 13.02
N SER A 137 8.89 -11.50 13.54
CA SER A 137 8.97 -12.95 13.71
C SER A 137 7.66 -13.64 13.36
N MET A 138 7.74 -14.84 12.77
CA MET A 138 6.59 -15.71 12.58
C MET A 138 6.97 -17.17 12.79
N PRO A 139 6.03 -18.05 13.27
CA PRO A 139 6.22 -19.48 13.28
C PRO A 139 6.41 -20.02 11.85
N ALA A 140 7.44 -20.86 11.65
CA ALA A 140 7.78 -21.37 10.31
C ALA A 140 6.69 -22.29 9.70
N ASP A 141 5.84 -22.86 10.54
CA ASP A 141 4.74 -23.75 10.14
C ASP A 141 3.46 -23.00 9.71
N GLN A 142 3.30 -21.74 10.10
CA GLN A 142 2.11 -20.96 9.79
C GLN A 142 2.25 -20.12 8.49
N MET A 143 3.36 -19.39 8.34
CA MET A 143 3.66 -18.55 7.18
C MET A 143 2.47 -17.63 6.81
N LEU A 144 1.92 -16.91 7.81
CA LEU A 144 0.80 -15.98 7.60
C LEU A 144 1.30 -14.53 7.56
N PHE A 145 1.82 -14.04 8.65
CA PHE A 145 2.42 -12.70 8.77
C PHE A 145 3.41 -12.70 9.93
N MET A 146 4.30 -11.72 9.95
CA MET A 146 5.24 -11.52 11.04
C MET A 146 4.72 -10.49 12.02
N ASP A 147 4.85 -10.79 13.32
CA ASP A 147 4.61 -9.84 14.41
C ASP A 147 5.94 -9.31 14.96
N ILE A 148 5.93 -8.14 15.57
CA ILE A 148 7.13 -7.58 16.19
C ILE A 148 7.45 -8.37 17.45
N SER A 149 8.67 -8.89 17.52
CA SER A 149 9.21 -9.65 18.68
C SER A 149 10.29 -8.90 19.44
N HIS A 150 10.84 -7.81 18.89
CA HIS A 150 11.82 -6.97 19.54
C HIS A 150 11.70 -5.51 19.12
N HIS A 151 11.65 -4.63 20.09
CA HIS A 151 11.61 -3.19 19.95
C HIS A 151 12.95 -2.61 20.44
N PRO A 152 13.80 -2.06 19.56
CA PRO A 152 15.15 -1.66 19.92
C PRO A 152 15.22 -0.49 20.92
N LEU A 153 14.17 0.29 21.05
CA LEU A 153 14.07 1.44 21.97
C LEU A 153 13.08 1.21 23.12
N ALA A 154 12.71 -0.05 23.42
CA ALA A 154 11.74 -0.36 24.47
C ALA A 154 12.06 0.30 25.83
N GLU A 155 13.34 0.27 26.25
CA GLU A 155 13.82 0.81 27.53
C GLU A 155 14.63 2.10 27.37
N ALA A 156 14.65 2.70 26.16
CA ALA A 156 15.48 3.87 25.89
C ALA A 156 14.97 5.13 26.61
N THR A 157 15.90 6.00 26.97
CA THR A 157 15.64 7.37 27.40
C THR A 157 15.70 8.34 26.22
N THR A 158 15.26 9.59 26.41
CA THR A 158 15.38 10.62 25.36
C THR A 158 16.84 10.87 24.94
N GLN A 159 17.81 10.69 25.84
CA GLN A 159 19.23 10.81 25.50
C GLN A 159 19.72 9.68 24.58
N ASP A 160 19.16 8.49 24.73
CA ASP A 160 19.57 7.34 23.94
C ASP A 160 19.15 7.50 22.47
N ILE A 161 18.07 8.24 22.17
CA ILE A 161 17.65 8.56 20.81
C ILE A 161 18.79 9.26 20.04
N SER A 162 19.50 10.21 20.67
CA SER A 162 20.59 10.94 20.02
C SER A 162 21.80 10.08 19.68
N ARG A 163 21.95 8.92 20.35
CA ARG A 163 23.07 7.98 20.20
C ARG A 163 22.70 6.75 19.39
N TYR A 164 21.41 6.55 19.15
CA TYR A 164 20.94 5.39 18.39
C TYR A 164 21.43 5.48 16.94
N PRO A 165 21.96 4.39 16.37
CA PRO A 165 22.47 4.38 15.01
C PRO A 165 21.31 4.25 13.99
N PHE A 166 20.55 5.34 13.80
CA PHE A 166 19.51 5.37 12.78
C PHE A 166 20.10 5.14 11.39
N PRO A 167 19.39 4.42 10.52
CA PRO A 167 19.82 4.23 9.14
C PRO A 167 19.85 5.57 8.39
N ALA A 168 20.70 5.66 7.36
CA ALA A 168 20.70 6.78 6.43
C ALA A 168 19.62 6.60 5.35
N GLY A 169 18.62 7.50 5.34
CA GLY A 169 17.58 7.47 4.32
C GLY A 169 18.14 7.71 2.91
N ASN A 170 19.12 8.59 2.79
CA ASN A 170 19.76 9.02 1.54
C ASN A 170 20.96 8.15 1.09
N ASP A 171 21.12 6.93 1.62
CA ASP A 171 22.18 6.03 1.14
C ASP A 171 21.96 5.77 -0.37
N PRO A 172 22.90 6.17 -1.25
CA PRO A 172 22.70 6.12 -2.69
C PRO A 172 22.57 4.68 -3.23
N THR A 173 23.06 3.68 -2.52
CA THR A 173 22.96 2.27 -2.93
C THR A 173 21.51 1.79 -2.98
N ARG A 174 20.60 2.43 -2.22
CA ARG A 174 19.15 2.18 -2.25
C ARG A 174 18.52 2.43 -3.61
N PHE A 175 19.09 3.36 -4.36
CA PHE A 175 18.47 3.89 -5.58
C PHE A 175 19.15 3.38 -6.85
N THR A 176 20.14 2.51 -6.71
CA THR A 176 20.86 1.94 -7.85
C THR A 176 19.92 1.18 -8.78
N GLY A 177 19.84 1.59 -10.06
CA GLY A 177 19.00 0.96 -11.08
C GLY A 177 17.49 1.25 -10.99
N VAL A 178 17.05 2.09 -10.04
CA VAL A 178 15.62 2.41 -9.86
C VAL A 178 15.09 3.23 -11.05
N ARG A 179 15.89 4.17 -11.59
CA ARG A 179 15.51 4.94 -12.78
C ARG A 179 15.37 4.05 -14.01
N GLU A 180 16.29 3.13 -14.23
CA GLU A 180 16.25 2.17 -15.34
C GLU A 180 15.03 1.26 -15.24
N GLN A 181 14.68 0.84 -14.02
CA GLN A 181 13.47 0.07 -13.77
C GLN A 181 12.20 0.88 -14.11
N ALA A 182 12.13 2.14 -13.67
CA ALA A 182 11.02 3.03 -13.98
C ALA A 182 10.86 3.25 -15.50
N LEU A 183 11.95 3.50 -16.22
CA LEU A 183 11.95 3.65 -17.68
C LEU A 183 11.51 2.36 -18.39
N THR A 184 11.95 1.19 -17.90
CA THR A 184 11.51 -0.10 -18.42
C THR A 184 10.00 -0.30 -18.22
N MET A 185 9.47 0.06 -17.05
CA MET A 185 8.02 -0.01 -16.79
C MET A 185 7.25 0.92 -17.73
N ARG A 186 7.72 2.15 -17.95
CA ARG A 186 7.12 3.11 -18.90
C ARG A 186 7.16 2.61 -20.35
N GLY A 187 8.22 1.89 -20.74
CA GLY A 187 8.36 1.36 -22.09
C GLY A 187 7.56 0.08 -22.35
N SER A 188 7.22 -0.67 -21.30
CA SER A 188 6.54 -1.97 -21.42
C SER A 188 5.04 -1.93 -21.08
N SER A 189 4.56 -0.87 -20.44
CA SER A 189 3.16 -0.73 -20.02
C SER A 189 2.71 0.73 -20.05
N ASP A 190 1.44 0.94 -20.33
CA ASP A 190 0.77 2.24 -20.24
C ASP A 190 0.17 2.51 -18.83
N ALA A 191 0.46 1.66 -17.85
CA ALA A 191 -0.05 1.79 -16.49
C ALA A 191 0.52 3.03 -15.75
N ALA A 192 -0.24 3.51 -14.76
CA ALA A 192 0.27 4.49 -13.81
C ALA A 192 1.34 3.86 -12.91
N ILE A 193 2.44 4.57 -12.65
CA ILE A 193 3.49 4.12 -11.74
C ILE A 193 3.27 4.74 -10.36
N CYS A 194 2.99 3.87 -9.39
CA CYS A 194 2.90 4.20 -7.98
C CYS A 194 4.20 3.81 -7.28
N THR A 195 4.62 4.56 -6.26
CA THR A 195 5.76 4.12 -5.45
C THR A 195 5.34 3.01 -4.49
N ALA A 196 6.30 2.21 -4.00
CA ALA A 196 6.08 1.45 -2.78
C ALA A 196 5.83 2.42 -1.62
N ILE A 197 5.10 1.97 -0.58
CA ILE A 197 4.80 2.82 0.56
C ILE A 197 6.08 3.19 1.30
N GLY A 198 6.17 4.44 1.71
CA GLY A 198 7.20 5.00 2.56
C GLY A 198 6.61 6.09 3.45
N GLY A 199 7.45 6.96 4.01
CA GLY A 199 6.97 8.10 4.80
C GLY A 199 6.20 7.71 6.07
N VAL A 200 6.45 6.53 6.60
CA VAL A 200 5.82 5.98 7.80
C VAL A 200 6.49 6.59 9.03
N VAL A 201 6.03 7.79 9.41
CA VAL A 201 6.69 8.59 10.46
C VAL A 201 6.24 8.16 11.85
N TYR A 202 4.94 8.01 12.05
CA TYR A 202 4.35 7.69 13.35
C TYR A 202 4.48 6.20 13.70
N GLU A 203 4.16 5.32 12.76
CA GLU A 203 4.18 3.88 13.03
C GLU A 203 5.59 3.35 13.26
N THR A 204 6.60 3.84 12.54
CA THR A 204 8.01 3.47 12.79
C THR A 204 8.41 3.77 14.22
N CYS A 205 7.90 4.84 14.83
CA CYS A 205 8.18 5.16 16.23
C CYS A 205 7.68 4.09 17.18
N TRP A 206 6.44 3.63 17.07
CA TRP A 206 5.96 2.59 17.97
C TRP A 206 6.48 1.18 17.58
N TYR A 207 6.88 0.93 16.32
CA TYR A 207 7.65 -0.26 15.98
C TYR A 207 8.95 -0.32 16.78
N MET A 208 9.63 0.81 16.91
CA MET A 208 10.88 0.87 17.64
C MET A 208 10.70 0.90 19.18
N ARG A 209 9.62 1.52 19.68
CA ARG A 209 9.39 1.74 21.12
C ARG A 209 8.57 0.64 21.79
N GLY A 210 7.71 -0.04 21.06
CA GLY A 210 6.61 -0.87 21.56
C GLY A 210 5.33 -0.06 21.74
N LEU A 211 4.20 -0.60 21.27
CA LEU A 211 2.93 0.12 21.14
C LEU A 211 2.40 0.63 22.50
N GLU A 212 2.42 -0.22 23.53
CA GLU A 212 1.96 0.16 24.88
C GLU A 212 2.81 1.29 25.45
N ARG A 213 4.14 1.13 25.40
CA ARG A 213 5.06 2.14 25.92
C ARG A 213 4.98 3.45 25.15
N TRP A 214 4.79 3.39 23.84
CA TRP A 214 4.58 4.56 22.99
C TRP A 214 3.33 5.35 23.40
N PHE A 215 2.20 4.69 23.65
CA PHE A 215 1.00 5.36 24.13
C PHE A 215 1.19 5.99 25.54
N MET A 216 1.94 5.33 26.42
CA MET A 216 2.29 5.92 27.71
C MET A 216 3.17 7.17 27.55
N ASP A 217 4.20 7.11 26.71
CA ASP A 217 5.09 8.26 26.45
C ASP A 217 4.34 9.45 25.84
N MET A 218 3.31 9.23 25.02
CA MET A 218 2.47 10.32 24.50
C MET A 218 1.82 11.16 25.62
N LEU A 219 1.58 10.59 26.78
CA LEU A 219 0.99 11.24 27.94
C LEU A 219 2.04 11.71 28.94
N GLU A 220 3.03 10.88 29.25
CA GLU A 220 3.97 11.07 30.33
C GLU A 220 5.28 11.74 29.87
N ASN A 221 5.69 11.49 28.64
CA ASN A 221 6.98 11.95 28.10
C ASN A 221 6.87 12.41 26.62
N PRO A 222 6.04 13.42 26.31
CA PRO A 222 5.87 13.88 24.93
C PRO A 222 7.18 14.33 24.26
N GLY A 223 8.17 14.75 25.04
CA GLY A 223 9.50 15.10 24.53
C GLY A 223 10.27 13.92 23.94
N PHE A 224 10.07 12.70 24.47
CA PHE A 224 10.59 11.48 23.86
C PHE A 224 9.92 11.24 22.49
N CYS A 225 8.59 11.38 22.45
CA CYS A 225 7.84 11.20 21.22
C CYS A 225 8.28 12.19 20.13
N GLU A 226 8.44 13.47 20.49
CA GLU A 226 8.92 14.49 19.55
C GLU A 226 10.31 14.18 19.03
N ALA A 227 11.25 13.83 19.92
CA ALA A 227 12.62 13.52 19.53
C ALA A 227 12.69 12.31 18.57
N LEU A 228 11.91 11.26 18.83
CA LEU A 228 11.90 10.08 17.97
C LEU A 228 11.24 10.37 16.62
N LEU A 229 10.08 11.06 16.62
CA LEU A 229 9.40 11.49 15.40
C LEU A 229 10.29 12.36 14.51
N ASP A 230 11.09 13.27 15.10
CA ASP A 230 12.02 14.12 14.35
C ASP A 230 13.13 13.30 13.67
N ARG A 231 13.66 12.27 14.34
CA ARG A 231 14.68 11.38 13.75
C ARG A 231 14.12 10.53 12.61
N ILE A 232 12.89 10.04 12.76
CA ILE A 232 12.22 9.28 11.68
C ILE A 232 11.86 10.19 10.50
N LEU A 233 11.41 11.42 10.77
CA LEU A 233 11.19 12.40 9.72
C LEU A 233 12.48 12.71 8.94
N GLU A 234 13.61 12.94 9.63
CA GLU A 234 14.90 13.17 9.00
C GLU A 234 15.30 12.02 8.04
N TYR A 235 15.10 10.78 8.48
CA TYR A 235 15.32 9.61 7.62
C TYR A 235 14.47 9.68 6.34
N TRP A 236 13.16 9.94 6.46
CA TRP A 236 12.27 9.96 5.30
C TRP A 236 12.51 11.16 4.37
N LEU A 237 12.89 12.32 4.91
CA LEU A 237 13.30 13.45 4.07
C LEU A 237 14.51 13.07 3.20
N GLY A 238 15.55 12.50 3.81
CA GLY A 238 16.72 12.04 3.06
C GLY A 238 16.40 10.92 2.06
N PHE A 239 15.50 10.00 2.41
CA PHE A 239 15.05 8.95 1.49
C PHE A 239 14.38 9.52 0.24
N TYR A 240 13.47 10.47 0.40
CA TYR A 240 12.77 11.06 -0.73
C TYR A 240 13.66 11.98 -1.57
N ASP A 241 14.65 12.65 -0.96
CA ASP A 241 15.68 13.37 -1.74
C ASP A 241 16.38 12.46 -2.74
N GLY A 242 16.83 11.29 -2.30
CA GLY A 242 17.49 10.33 -3.18
C GLY A 242 16.52 9.66 -4.15
N PHE A 243 15.43 9.09 -3.64
CA PHE A 243 14.49 8.30 -4.45
C PHE A 243 13.79 9.14 -5.53
N LEU A 244 13.22 10.28 -5.14
CA LEU A 244 12.54 11.16 -6.11
C LEU A 244 13.52 11.98 -6.95
N GLY A 245 14.77 12.13 -6.52
CA GLY A 245 15.85 12.62 -7.37
C GLY A 245 16.06 11.75 -8.59
N GLU A 246 15.88 10.43 -8.44
CA GLU A 246 16.01 9.47 -9.56
C GLU A 246 14.72 9.34 -10.38
N VAL A 247 13.53 9.35 -9.76
CA VAL A 247 12.30 8.94 -10.43
C VAL A 247 11.13 9.92 -10.29
N GLY A 248 11.32 11.09 -9.71
CA GLY A 248 10.26 12.06 -9.46
C GLY A 248 9.55 12.57 -10.73
N ASP A 249 10.20 12.51 -11.89
CA ASP A 249 9.66 12.81 -13.22
C ASP A 249 8.93 11.62 -13.87
N LEU A 250 9.07 10.41 -13.32
CA LEU A 250 8.55 9.17 -13.90
C LEU A 250 7.38 8.56 -13.12
N VAL A 251 7.21 8.90 -11.84
CA VAL A 251 6.13 8.38 -11.01
C VAL A 251 4.88 9.25 -11.07
N ASP A 252 3.70 8.64 -10.92
CA ASP A 252 2.41 9.32 -10.96
C ASP A 252 1.81 9.49 -9.55
N VAL A 253 2.14 8.57 -8.64
CA VAL A 253 1.62 8.54 -7.26
C VAL A 253 2.74 8.21 -6.30
N VAL A 254 2.92 9.04 -5.27
CA VAL A 254 3.82 8.77 -4.15
C VAL A 254 2.98 8.32 -2.96
N MET A 255 3.25 7.10 -2.49
CA MET A 255 2.53 6.48 -1.39
C MET A 255 3.25 6.69 -0.07
N ILE A 256 2.56 7.31 0.88
CA ILE A 256 2.98 7.49 2.27
C ILE A 256 1.85 7.03 3.20
N GLY A 257 2.12 6.88 4.49
CA GLY A 257 1.04 6.57 5.42
C GLY A 257 1.48 6.37 6.86
N ASP A 258 0.50 6.38 7.73
CA ASP A 258 0.56 6.01 9.14
C ASP A 258 -0.85 5.64 9.60
N ASP A 259 -1.03 4.56 10.35
CA ASP A 259 -2.31 4.20 10.93
C ASP A 259 -2.64 5.10 12.13
N LEU A 260 -3.64 5.96 11.95
CA LEU A 260 -4.08 6.95 12.94
C LEU A 260 -5.35 6.52 13.68
N ALA A 261 -6.06 5.52 13.14
CA ALA A 261 -7.37 5.11 13.65
C ALA A 261 -7.51 3.59 13.72
N GLY A 262 -8.32 3.14 14.66
CA GLY A 262 -8.78 1.75 14.75
C GLY A 262 -10.21 1.60 14.22
N GLN A 263 -10.81 0.42 14.45
CA GLN A 263 -12.16 0.10 13.96
C GLN A 263 -13.23 1.10 14.44
N ASN A 264 -13.07 1.64 15.64
CA ASN A 264 -14.11 2.43 16.32
C ASN A 264 -13.81 3.94 16.42
N GLY A 265 -12.68 4.41 15.89
CA GLY A 265 -12.25 5.80 15.95
C GLY A 265 -10.75 5.97 16.07
N PRO A 266 -10.27 7.19 16.39
CA PRO A 266 -8.87 7.50 16.61
C PRO A 266 -8.17 6.56 17.58
N LEU A 267 -6.93 6.16 17.28
CA LEU A 267 -6.08 5.36 18.20
C LEU A 267 -5.58 6.20 19.37
N PHE A 268 -5.46 7.50 19.18
CA PHE A 268 -4.97 8.44 20.19
C PHE A 268 -5.64 9.82 20.01
N SER A 269 -5.40 10.71 20.96
CA SER A 269 -6.04 12.02 21.00
C SER A 269 -5.80 12.83 19.71
N PRO A 270 -6.86 13.32 19.03
CA PRO A 270 -6.72 14.23 17.90
C PRO A 270 -5.97 15.52 18.23
N ALA A 271 -6.01 15.95 19.47
CA ALA A 271 -5.23 17.11 19.92
C ALA A 271 -3.73 16.82 19.91
N PHE A 272 -3.31 15.62 20.37
CA PHE A 272 -1.93 15.18 20.28
C PHE A 272 -1.49 15.06 18.81
N TYR A 273 -2.32 14.43 17.97
CA TYR A 273 -2.06 14.35 16.53
C TYR A 273 -1.75 15.72 15.94
N ARG A 274 -2.68 16.67 16.11
CA ARG A 274 -2.57 18.01 15.51
C ARG A 274 -1.37 18.81 16.04
N LYS A 275 -1.02 18.59 17.31
CA LYS A 275 0.12 19.30 17.95
C LYS A 275 1.47 18.67 17.61
N ILE A 276 1.58 17.36 17.60
CA ILE A 276 2.87 16.63 17.63
C ILE A 276 3.13 15.89 16.29
N VAL A 277 2.18 15.10 15.79
CA VAL A 277 2.39 14.25 14.62
C VAL A 277 2.16 15.01 13.32
N LYS A 278 1.02 15.70 13.19
CA LYS A 278 0.61 16.41 11.98
C LYS A 278 1.67 17.37 11.41
N PRO A 279 2.38 18.19 12.21
CA PRO A 279 3.39 19.11 11.67
C PRO A 279 4.51 18.38 10.91
N ARG A 280 4.90 17.19 11.38
CA ARG A 280 5.95 16.36 10.78
C ARG A 280 5.48 15.69 9.49
N GLN A 281 4.27 15.16 9.49
CA GLN A 281 3.66 14.61 8.28
C GLN A 281 3.47 15.71 7.22
N LYS A 282 3.02 16.89 7.63
CA LYS A 282 2.88 18.05 6.72
C LYS A 282 4.22 18.48 6.13
N ALA A 283 5.27 18.53 6.95
CA ALA A 283 6.63 18.84 6.48
C ALA A 283 7.11 17.82 5.44
N LEU A 284 6.89 16.53 5.69
CA LEU A 284 7.23 15.47 4.74
C LEU A 284 6.47 15.61 3.42
N VAL A 285 5.15 15.80 3.47
CA VAL A 285 4.32 15.96 2.26
C VAL A 285 4.75 17.19 1.47
N GLN A 286 4.98 18.30 2.15
CA GLN A 286 5.44 19.53 1.48
C GLN A 286 6.81 19.33 0.82
N HIS A 287 7.72 18.65 1.48
CA HIS A 287 9.03 18.31 0.92
C HIS A 287 8.90 17.44 -0.34
N ILE A 288 8.14 16.34 -0.29
CA ILE A 288 7.88 15.48 -1.44
C ILE A 288 7.32 16.31 -2.63
N LYS A 289 6.38 17.22 -2.37
CA LYS A 289 5.78 18.09 -3.41
C LYS A 289 6.77 19.07 -4.05
N THR A 290 7.93 19.32 -3.44
CA THR A 290 9.02 20.08 -4.10
C THR A 290 9.81 19.24 -5.09
N LEU A 291 9.81 17.90 -4.94
CA LEU A 291 10.63 16.96 -5.70
C LEU A 291 9.88 16.33 -6.88
N THR A 292 8.54 16.32 -6.85
CA THR A 292 7.72 15.68 -7.88
C THR A 292 6.37 16.36 -8.06
N ARG A 293 5.74 16.13 -9.23
CA ARG A 293 4.32 16.48 -9.49
C ARG A 293 3.37 15.33 -9.24
N ALA A 294 3.86 14.17 -8.79
CA ALA A 294 3.05 13.02 -8.45
C ALA A 294 2.01 13.34 -7.36
N ARG A 295 0.87 12.66 -7.39
CA ARG A 295 -0.18 12.80 -6.38
C ARG A 295 0.24 12.10 -5.10
N ILE A 296 -0.09 12.69 -3.96
CA ILE A 296 0.21 12.14 -2.63
C ILE A 296 -0.92 11.22 -2.20
N TRP A 297 -0.62 9.94 -2.08
CA TRP A 297 -1.51 8.90 -1.59
C TRP A 297 -1.19 8.64 -0.11
N TYR A 298 -2.18 8.87 0.76
CA TYR A 298 -2.02 8.70 2.20
C TYR A 298 -2.78 7.48 2.68
N HIS A 299 -2.04 6.53 3.27
CA HIS A 299 -2.60 5.34 3.90
C HIS A 299 -2.90 5.59 5.38
N THR A 300 -4.11 5.24 5.81
CA THR A 300 -4.48 5.13 7.22
C THR A 300 -5.71 4.23 7.35
N CYS A 301 -5.57 3.11 8.03
CA CYS A 301 -6.66 2.18 8.28
C CYS A 301 -7.68 2.73 9.28
N GLY A 302 -8.82 2.05 9.39
CA GLY A 302 -9.82 2.27 10.43
C GLY A 302 -10.78 3.40 10.18
N SER A 303 -11.40 3.85 11.26
CA SER A 303 -12.35 4.97 11.31
C SER A 303 -11.60 6.30 11.35
N CYS A 304 -11.03 6.68 10.22
CA CYS A 304 -10.18 7.87 10.08
C CYS A 304 -10.95 9.15 9.72
N VAL A 305 -12.28 9.12 9.70
CA VAL A 305 -13.13 10.23 9.25
C VAL A 305 -12.81 11.58 9.92
N GLU A 306 -12.39 11.56 11.19
CA GLU A 306 -12.01 12.76 11.94
C GLU A 306 -10.72 13.39 11.41
N TYR A 307 -9.81 12.58 10.86
CA TYR A 307 -8.51 13.03 10.35
C TYR A 307 -8.52 13.43 8.88
N ILE A 308 -9.56 13.09 8.10
CA ILE A 308 -9.61 13.41 6.66
C ILE A 308 -9.38 14.91 6.39
N PRO A 309 -9.99 15.86 7.14
CA PRO A 309 -9.70 17.29 6.94
C PRO A 309 -8.24 17.65 7.21
N ASP A 310 -7.61 17.02 8.20
CA ASP A 310 -6.21 17.24 8.54
C ASP A 310 -5.27 16.68 7.46
N LEU A 311 -5.58 15.51 6.88
CA LEU A 311 -4.83 14.91 5.79
C LEU A 311 -4.89 15.77 4.52
N ILE A 312 -6.08 16.30 4.18
CA ILE A 312 -6.25 17.25 3.07
C ILE A 312 -5.42 18.52 3.31
N ASP A 313 -5.43 19.08 4.53
CA ASP A 313 -4.62 20.25 4.90
C ASP A 313 -3.11 19.96 4.85
N ASN A 314 -2.69 18.74 5.14
CA ASN A 314 -1.29 18.31 4.95
C ASN A 314 -0.89 18.24 3.47
N GLY A 315 -1.86 18.14 2.56
CA GLY A 315 -1.65 18.06 1.13
C GLY A 315 -1.79 16.65 0.55
N ALA A 316 -2.47 15.72 1.25
CA ALA A 316 -2.85 14.44 0.67
C ALA A 316 -3.88 14.65 -0.46
N ASP A 317 -3.63 14.03 -1.59
CA ASP A 317 -4.51 14.05 -2.76
C ASP A 317 -5.44 12.83 -2.78
N ILE A 318 -5.02 11.73 -2.12
CA ILE A 318 -5.67 10.42 -2.15
C ILE A 318 -5.72 9.84 -0.73
N LEU A 319 -6.86 9.28 -0.35
CA LEU A 319 -7.06 8.50 0.88
C LEU A 319 -7.12 7.00 0.58
N ASN A 320 -6.35 6.21 1.27
CA ASN A 320 -6.38 4.75 1.28
C ASN A 320 -6.12 4.21 2.70
N PRO A 321 -6.71 3.08 3.06
CA PRO A 321 -7.87 2.47 2.42
C PRO A 321 -9.13 3.25 2.79
N VAL A 322 -10.21 2.98 2.08
CA VAL A 322 -11.53 3.39 2.54
C VAL A 322 -12.13 2.19 3.28
N GLN A 323 -11.89 2.09 4.59
CA GLN A 323 -12.33 0.95 5.38
C GLN A 323 -13.81 1.06 5.73
N ILE A 324 -14.66 0.74 4.76
CA ILE A 324 -16.13 0.90 4.83
C ILE A 324 -16.80 0.12 5.97
N SER A 325 -16.13 -0.89 6.53
CA SER A 325 -16.59 -1.64 7.72
C SER A 325 -16.28 -0.95 9.05
N ALA A 326 -15.48 0.11 9.05
CA ALA A 326 -15.16 0.86 10.25
C ALA A 326 -16.27 1.88 10.58
N LYS A 327 -16.33 2.28 11.84
CA LYS A 327 -17.35 3.23 12.33
C LYS A 327 -17.25 4.56 11.58
N ASP A 328 -18.40 5.12 11.21
CA ASP A 328 -18.53 6.41 10.53
C ASP A 328 -17.84 6.52 9.15
N MET A 329 -17.43 5.37 8.56
CA MET A 329 -16.79 5.28 7.24
C MET A 329 -17.79 4.87 6.13
N ASP A 330 -19.05 5.28 6.25
CA ASP A 330 -20.07 5.02 5.23
C ASP A 330 -19.71 5.67 3.87
N PRO A 331 -19.72 4.88 2.76
CA PRO A 331 -19.31 5.33 1.45
C PRO A 331 -20.00 6.60 0.95
N ARG A 332 -21.34 6.70 1.14
CA ARG A 332 -22.13 7.86 0.68
C ARG A 332 -21.77 9.10 1.46
N SER A 333 -21.74 9.00 2.79
CA SER A 333 -21.34 10.09 3.67
C SER A 333 -19.93 10.61 3.36
N LEU A 334 -18.97 9.70 3.12
CA LEU A 334 -17.61 10.08 2.75
C LEU A 334 -17.55 10.79 1.40
N LYS A 335 -18.24 10.27 0.40
CA LYS A 335 -18.27 10.87 -0.95
C LYS A 335 -18.90 12.24 -0.94
N GLU A 336 -20.02 12.43 -0.23
CA GLU A 336 -20.71 13.71 -0.10
C GLU A 336 -19.84 14.76 0.64
N ARG A 337 -19.17 14.36 1.73
CA ARG A 337 -18.41 15.30 2.57
C ARG A 337 -17.05 15.66 2.00
N PHE A 338 -16.37 14.73 1.36
CA PHE A 338 -14.96 14.89 1.03
C PHE A 338 -14.63 14.64 -0.44
N GLY A 339 -15.53 13.99 -1.20
CA GLY A 339 -15.25 13.53 -2.56
C GLY A 339 -14.91 14.59 -3.59
N ALA A 340 -15.15 15.87 -3.29
CA ALA A 340 -14.68 16.99 -4.13
C ALA A 340 -13.24 17.45 -3.82
N ARG A 341 -12.63 16.94 -2.75
CA ARG A 341 -11.34 17.43 -2.24
C ARG A 341 -10.28 16.37 -2.10
N ILE A 342 -10.66 15.09 -2.07
CA ILE A 342 -9.76 13.96 -1.95
C ILE A 342 -10.27 12.80 -2.80
N THR A 343 -9.38 12.12 -3.49
CA THR A 343 -9.70 10.89 -4.21
C THR A 343 -9.76 9.72 -3.22
N PHE A 344 -10.79 8.88 -3.33
CA PHE A 344 -10.89 7.65 -2.58
C PHE A 344 -10.25 6.49 -3.37
N TRP A 345 -9.34 5.77 -2.72
CA TRP A 345 -8.66 4.61 -3.31
C TRP A 345 -8.89 3.38 -2.43
N GLY A 346 -9.75 2.48 -2.86
CA GLY A 346 -10.21 1.33 -2.09
C GLY A 346 -11.66 1.44 -1.68
N GLY A 347 -12.08 0.60 -0.72
CA GLY A 347 -13.49 0.56 -0.27
C GLY A 347 -14.44 -0.11 -1.26
N GLY A 348 -13.90 -0.83 -2.26
CA GLY A 348 -14.70 -1.52 -3.25
C GLY A 348 -15.56 -2.65 -2.69
N ILE A 349 -15.16 -3.20 -1.53
CA ILE A 349 -15.87 -4.31 -0.86
C ILE A 349 -15.51 -4.35 0.63
N ASP A 350 -16.41 -4.88 1.48
CA ASP A 350 -16.10 -5.26 2.86
C ASP A 350 -15.17 -6.47 2.87
N ALA A 351 -13.87 -6.20 3.15
CA ALA A 351 -12.81 -7.19 3.19
C ALA A 351 -12.84 -8.07 4.45
N GLN A 352 -13.68 -7.75 5.45
CA GLN A 352 -13.79 -8.49 6.71
C GLN A 352 -14.94 -9.49 6.71
N ARG A 353 -15.98 -9.26 5.91
CA ARG A 353 -17.21 -10.08 5.94
C ARG A 353 -17.58 -10.62 4.57
N ILE A 354 -17.78 -9.74 3.58
CA ILE A 354 -18.34 -10.16 2.29
C ILE A 354 -17.27 -10.82 1.43
N LEU A 355 -16.10 -10.24 1.30
CA LEU A 355 -15.05 -10.82 0.46
C LEU A 355 -14.61 -12.22 0.94
N PRO A 356 -14.37 -12.48 2.25
CA PRO A 356 -13.95 -13.80 2.70
C PRO A 356 -15.08 -14.82 2.88
N PHE A 357 -16.31 -14.38 3.17
CA PHE A 357 -17.38 -15.29 3.61
C PHE A 357 -18.66 -15.21 2.79
N GLY A 358 -18.81 -14.23 1.92
CA GLY A 358 -19.94 -14.12 1.01
C GLY A 358 -19.81 -15.05 -0.20
N SER A 359 -20.92 -15.22 -0.89
CA SER A 359 -20.93 -15.86 -2.21
C SER A 359 -20.38 -14.93 -3.30
N PRO A 360 -19.94 -15.44 -4.45
CA PRO A 360 -19.52 -14.61 -5.58
C PRO A 360 -20.60 -13.61 -6.02
N ARG A 361 -21.88 -13.93 -5.87
CA ARG A 361 -23.00 -13.03 -6.16
C ARG A 361 -23.04 -11.85 -5.18
N GLU A 362 -22.93 -12.12 -3.87
CA GLU A 362 -22.90 -11.06 -2.85
C GLU A 362 -21.70 -10.13 -3.02
N VAL A 363 -20.53 -10.69 -3.40
CA VAL A 363 -19.35 -9.92 -3.77
C VAL A 363 -19.66 -8.97 -4.93
N ARG A 364 -20.25 -9.47 -6.03
CA ARG A 364 -20.61 -8.64 -7.19
C ARG A 364 -21.64 -7.57 -6.85
N ASP A 365 -22.65 -7.93 -6.07
CA ASP A 365 -23.73 -7.00 -5.68
C ASP A 365 -23.18 -5.85 -4.80
N GLU A 366 -22.22 -6.12 -3.92
CA GLU A 366 -21.59 -5.10 -3.10
C GLU A 366 -20.63 -4.21 -3.90
N VAL A 367 -19.80 -4.80 -4.75
CA VAL A 367 -18.93 -4.04 -5.66
C VAL A 367 -19.75 -3.06 -6.51
N HIS A 368 -20.88 -3.52 -7.06
CA HIS A 368 -21.76 -2.67 -7.86
C HIS A 368 -22.29 -1.49 -7.03
N ARG A 369 -22.83 -1.74 -5.83
CA ARG A 369 -23.31 -0.67 -4.94
C ARG A 369 -22.24 0.36 -4.59
N ASN A 370 -21.03 -0.09 -4.27
CA ASN A 370 -19.95 0.81 -3.88
C ASN A 370 -19.42 1.61 -5.08
N LEU A 371 -19.33 0.98 -6.25
CA LEU A 371 -18.98 1.68 -7.50
C LEU A 371 -20.00 2.77 -7.85
N ASP A 372 -21.29 2.52 -7.72
CA ASP A 372 -22.33 3.51 -8.01
C ASP A 372 -22.23 4.75 -7.11
N ILE A 373 -21.73 4.57 -5.88
CA ILE A 373 -21.51 5.68 -4.96
C ILE A 373 -20.22 6.43 -5.32
N PHE A 374 -19.10 5.71 -5.43
CA PHE A 374 -17.79 6.34 -5.51
C PHE A 374 -17.43 6.88 -6.90
N LYS A 375 -17.87 6.24 -8.01
CA LYS A 375 -17.48 6.63 -9.37
C LYS A 375 -18.02 7.99 -9.80
N THR A 376 -19.15 8.41 -9.24
CA THR A 376 -19.85 9.65 -9.65
C THR A 376 -18.95 10.87 -9.49
N GLY A 377 -18.73 11.61 -10.58
CA GLY A 377 -17.90 12.82 -10.59
C GLY A 377 -16.39 12.57 -10.56
N GLY A 378 -15.91 11.35 -10.81
CA GLY A 378 -14.49 11.00 -10.69
C GLY A 378 -14.02 10.91 -9.23
N GLY A 379 -12.71 11.03 -9.00
CA GLY A 379 -12.13 10.98 -7.65
C GLY A 379 -12.24 9.59 -7.01
N TYR A 380 -12.10 8.52 -7.80
CA TYR A 380 -12.15 7.16 -7.29
C TYR A 380 -11.25 6.20 -8.07
N VAL A 381 -10.53 5.34 -7.35
CA VAL A 381 -9.78 4.19 -7.87
C VAL A 381 -10.23 2.95 -7.11
N PHE A 382 -10.65 1.93 -7.85
CA PHE A 382 -11.13 0.68 -7.28
C PHE A 382 -9.98 -0.16 -6.75
N ASN A 383 -10.14 -0.58 -5.52
CA ASN A 383 -9.42 -1.66 -4.86
C ASN A 383 -10.34 -2.23 -3.77
N ASN A 384 -10.06 -3.40 -3.22
CA ASN A 384 -10.69 -3.82 -1.95
C ASN A 384 -10.33 -2.86 -0.82
N VAL A 385 -10.57 -3.16 0.43
CA VAL A 385 -10.20 -2.23 1.52
C VAL A 385 -8.68 -2.20 1.70
N HIS A 386 -8.06 -3.36 1.91
CA HIS A 386 -6.62 -3.52 2.13
C HIS A 386 -6.12 -4.73 1.33
N ASN A 387 -5.04 -5.37 1.73
CA ASN A 387 -4.53 -6.59 1.07
C ASN A 387 -5.54 -7.73 1.13
N ILE A 388 -5.72 -8.46 0.04
CA ILE A 388 -6.50 -9.68 -0.01
C ILE A 388 -5.81 -10.73 0.88
N GLN A 389 -6.48 -11.12 1.97
CA GLN A 389 -5.92 -11.99 2.99
C GLN A 389 -5.98 -13.47 2.60
N HIS A 390 -5.19 -14.31 3.30
CA HIS A 390 -5.31 -15.75 3.21
C HIS A 390 -6.74 -16.20 3.59
N GLY A 391 -7.22 -17.27 2.96
CA GLY A 391 -8.57 -17.80 3.22
C GLY A 391 -9.68 -17.14 2.42
N VAL A 392 -9.44 -16.05 1.71
CA VAL A 392 -10.40 -15.51 0.73
C VAL A 392 -10.55 -16.50 -0.42
N PRO A 393 -11.81 -16.97 -0.74
CA PRO A 393 -12.06 -17.88 -1.84
C PRO A 393 -11.62 -17.30 -3.19
N ALA A 394 -10.97 -18.11 -4.01
CA ALA A 394 -10.47 -17.67 -5.32
C ALA A 394 -11.59 -17.18 -6.25
N GLU A 395 -12.77 -17.82 -6.20
CA GLU A 395 -13.96 -17.41 -6.92
C GLU A 395 -14.46 -16.03 -6.52
N ASN A 396 -14.30 -15.65 -5.24
CA ASN A 396 -14.64 -14.32 -4.75
C ASN A 396 -13.65 -13.27 -5.25
N ILE A 397 -12.35 -13.62 -5.34
CA ILE A 397 -11.33 -12.73 -5.93
C ILE A 397 -11.64 -12.46 -7.40
N VAL A 398 -12.00 -13.51 -8.16
CA VAL A 398 -12.41 -13.37 -9.56
C VAL A 398 -13.68 -12.52 -9.68
N ALA A 399 -14.70 -12.80 -8.85
CA ALA A 399 -15.95 -12.03 -8.84
C ALA A 399 -15.75 -10.56 -8.52
N LEU A 400 -14.80 -10.24 -7.60
CA LEU A 400 -14.41 -8.89 -7.21
C LEU A 400 -13.92 -8.07 -8.40
N PHE A 401 -12.91 -8.57 -9.10
CA PHE A 401 -12.28 -7.83 -10.20
C PHE A 401 -13.13 -7.85 -11.48
N ASP A 402 -13.81 -8.95 -11.78
CA ASP A 402 -14.73 -9.03 -12.92
C ASP A 402 -15.92 -8.05 -12.73
N ALA A 403 -16.45 -7.93 -11.52
CA ALA A 403 -17.51 -6.96 -11.22
C ALA A 403 -16.97 -5.51 -11.29
N ALA A 404 -15.76 -5.26 -10.79
CA ALA A 404 -15.12 -3.95 -10.88
C ALA A 404 -14.96 -3.50 -12.33
N TYR A 405 -14.54 -4.39 -13.19
CA TYR A 405 -14.43 -4.11 -14.63
C TYR A 405 -15.80 -3.89 -15.28
N GLU A 406 -16.74 -4.80 -15.05
CA GLU A 406 -18.07 -4.76 -15.68
C GLU A 406 -18.88 -3.52 -15.31
N PHE A 407 -18.93 -3.18 -14.00
CA PHE A 407 -19.73 -2.07 -13.47
C PHE A 407 -18.96 -0.74 -13.39
N GLY A 408 -17.65 -0.76 -13.66
CA GLY A 408 -16.79 0.41 -13.60
C GLY A 408 -16.99 1.41 -14.73
N PHE A 409 -17.60 1.01 -15.86
CA PHE A 409 -17.79 1.90 -17.01
C PHE A 409 -18.70 3.08 -16.68
N SER A 410 -18.34 4.23 -17.24
CA SER A 410 -19.17 5.43 -17.22
C SER A 410 -20.37 5.21 -18.15
N SER A 411 -21.57 5.56 -17.66
CA SER A 411 -22.83 5.49 -18.42
C SER A 411 -22.89 6.57 -19.49
#